data_43b72530ae6bffbe000b1fff6e352e94
#
_entry.id   43b72530ae6bffbe000b1fff6e352e94
#
_cell.length_a   1.000
_cell.length_b   1.000
_cell.length_c   1.000
_cell.angle_alpha   90.00
_cell.angle_beta   90.00
_cell.angle_gamma   90.00
#
_symmetry.space_group_name_H-M   'P 1'
#
loop_
_entity.id
_entity.type
_entity.pdbx_description
1 polymer ?
#
loop_
_entity_poly.entity_id
_entity_poly.type
_entity_poly.pdbx_seq_one_letter_code
_entity_poly.pdbx_strand_id
1 'polypeptide(L)'
;IVRENDTETLVCPNPDCDAKKIKSFTLFVSRDAMNIDGLSEATLEKFLAEGFLHTYADLFHLDRHRDAIMQMDGFGEKSYQNLEASVEKARHTNLARLIYSLGIPNIGIANARMICREYKNDLDKMLAAPAEELAAMDGVGPVIAGAFVDFFAQEKNKTALELLLKEVELEQETFSEEALPLSGQSFVITGSLNHFENRSALKEKIEALGGKVTGSVTGKTICLINNDSTSNS
;
A
#
# COMPACT_ATOMS: atom_id res chain seq x y z
N ILE A 1 0.60 -15.96 22.26
CA ILE A 1 0.89 -16.42 20.90
C ILE A 1 0.15 -17.73 20.69
N VAL A 2 -0.60 -17.85 19.63
CA VAL A 2 -1.37 -19.04 19.25
C VAL A 2 -0.95 -19.48 17.84
N ARG A 3 -1.17 -20.76 17.50
CA ARG A 3 -1.00 -21.24 16.13
C ARG A 3 -2.24 -20.89 15.32
N GLU A 4 -2.03 -20.45 14.10
CA GLU A 4 -3.10 -20.11 13.17
C GLU A 4 -3.49 -21.37 12.39
N ASN A 5 -4.76 -21.81 12.55
CA ASN A 5 -5.39 -22.86 11.73
C ASN A 5 -4.52 -24.10 11.45
N ASP A 6 -3.92 -24.71 12.49
CA ASP A 6 -3.02 -25.88 12.40
C ASP A 6 -1.75 -25.67 11.54
N THR A 7 -1.41 -24.42 11.23
CA THR A 7 -0.15 -24.07 10.55
C THR A 7 0.99 -23.92 11.58
N GLU A 8 2.25 -23.88 11.10
CA GLU A 8 3.39 -23.53 11.94
C GLU A 8 3.48 -22.02 12.24
N THR A 9 2.58 -21.22 11.68
CA THR A 9 2.53 -19.77 11.84
C THR A 9 2.04 -19.42 13.25
N LEU A 10 2.84 -18.65 13.97
CA LEU A 10 2.50 -18.15 15.31
C LEU A 10 1.96 -16.73 15.19
N VAL A 11 0.74 -16.51 15.68
CA VAL A 11 0.09 -15.20 15.70
C VAL A 11 -0.17 -14.73 17.13
N CYS A 12 -0.11 -13.43 17.34
CA CYS A 12 -0.55 -12.80 18.57
C CYS A 12 -2.07 -12.60 18.53
N PRO A 13 -2.87 -13.19 19.41
CA PRO A 13 -4.33 -13.02 19.41
C PRO A 13 -4.76 -11.64 19.95
N ASN A 14 -3.86 -10.89 20.61
CA ASN A 14 -4.19 -9.58 21.13
C ASN A 14 -4.45 -8.59 20.01
N PRO A 15 -5.66 -7.98 19.90
CA PRO A 15 -5.95 -6.95 18.89
C PRO A 15 -5.17 -5.65 19.15
N ASP A 16 -4.85 -5.35 20.42
CA ASP A 16 -4.17 -4.14 20.85
C ASP A 16 -2.66 -4.37 21.08
N CYS A 17 -2.07 -5.32 20.34
CA CYS A 17 -0.65 -5.63 20.45
C CYS A 17 0.20 -4.52 19.84
N ASP A 18 1.11 -3.91 20.63
CA ASP A 18 2.00 -2.84 20.18
C ASP A 18 2.82 -3.23 18.94
N ALA A 19 3.34 -4.46 18.92
CA ALA A 19 4.08 -4.96 17.77
C ALA A 19 3.23 -5.01 16.49
N LYS A 20 1.94 -5.38 16.58
CA LYS A 20 1.02 -5.30 15.44
C LYS A 20 0.77 -3.87 15.02
N LYS A 21 0.59 -2.97 15.99
CA LYS A 21 0.39 -1.55 15.74
C LYS A 21 1.60 -0.93 15.03
N ILE A 22 2.81 -1.20 15.51
CA ILE A 22 4.05 -0.76 14.87
C ILE A 22 4.13 -1.28 13.42
N LYS A 23 3.86 -2.58 13.19
CA LYS A 23 3.87 -3.16 11.85
C LYS A 23 2.82 -2.57 10.93
N SER A 24 1.63 -2.25 11.44
CA SER A 24 0.58 -1.60 10.63
C SER A 24 0.99 -0.18 10.21
N PHE A 25 1.61 0.59 11.10
CA PHE A 25 2.15 1.91 10.75
C PHE A 25 3.34 1.80 9.79
N THR A 26 4.21 0.80 9.97
CA THR A 26 5.33 0.54 9.03
C THR A 26 4.82 0.23 7.62
N LEU A 27 3.75 -0.57 7.50
CA LEU A 27 3.10 -0.80 6.22
C LEU A 27 2.50 0.49 5.66
N PHE A 28 1.78 1.24 6.49
CA PHE A 28 1.10 2.48 6.09
C PHE A 28 2.07 3.49 5.48
N VAL A 29 3.24 3.70 6.09
CA VAL A 29 4.24 4.66 5.59
C VAL A 29 5.10 4.10 4.46
N SER A 30 5.00 2.81 4.15
CA SER A 30 5.84 2.15 3.16
C SER A 30 5.69 2.74 1.76
N ARG A 31 6.68 2.50 0.90
CA ARG A 31 6.77 3.03 -0.47
C ARG A 31 5.55 2.69 -1.33
N ASP A 32 5.06 1.45 -1.23
CA ASP A 32 3.91 0.97 -2.03
C ASP A 32 2.56 1.41 -1.44
N ALA A 33 2.55 1.88 -0.19
CA ALA A 33 1.40 2.46 0.49
C ALA A 33 1.42 4.00 0.40
N MET A 34 1.46 4.72 1.51
CA MET A 34 1.40 6.20 1.52
C MET A 34 2.72 6.87 1.17
N ASN A 35 3.84 6.12 1.09
CA ASN A 35 5.16 6.59 0.72
C ASN A 35 5.65 7.80 1.54
N ILE A 36 5.58 7.67 2.85
CA ILE A 36 6.06 8.69 3.80
C ILE A 36 7.49 8.36 4.19
N ASP A 37 8.45 9.15 3.71
CA ASP A 37 9.85 9.01 4.05
C ASP A 37 10.17 9.63 5.42
N GLY A 38 11.26 9.18 6.05
CA GLY A 38 11.73 9.72 7.34
C GLY A 38 11.18 9.01 8.57
N LEU A 39 10.30 8.02 8.41
CA LEU A 39 9.72 7.23 9.49
C LEU A 39 10.19 5.77 9.44
N SER A 40 11.31 5.49 10.11
CA SER A 40 11.74 4.11 10.35
C SER A 40 10.82 3.40 11.36
N GLU A 41 10.86 2.07 11.42
CA GLU A 41 10.13 1.29 12.43
C GLU A 41 10.47 1.76 13.85
N ALA A 42 11.75 2.03 14.15
CA ALA A 42 12.18 2.54 15.44
C ALA A 42 11.65 3.97 15.72
N THR A 43 11.51 4.79 14.70
CA THR A 43 10.91 6.13 14.85
C THR A 43 9.42 6.02 15.14
N LEU A 44 8.71 5.16 14.43
CA LEU A 44 7.28 4.90 14.66
C LEU A 44 7.02 4.35 16.06
N GLU A 45 7.89 3.45 16.54
CA GLU A 45 7.82 2.92 17.92
C GLU A 45 7.93 4.04 18.95
N LYS A 46 8.89 4.97 18.78
CA LYS A 46 9.04 6.16 19.65
C LYS A 46 7.80 7.04 19.59
N PHE A 47 7.28 7.34 18.41
CA PHE A 47 6.09 8.20 18.25
C PHE A 47 4.82 7.58 18.85
N LEU A 48 4.69 6.25 18.78
CA LEU A 48 3.61 5.51 19.45
C LEU A 48 3.78 5.55 20.98
N ALA A 49 5.00 5.37 21.49
CA ALA A 49 5.29 5.41 22.92
C ALA A 49 5.06 6.80 23.53
N GLU A 50 5.40 7.87 22.80
CA GLU A 50 5.16 9.26 23.20
C GLU A 50 3.69 9.70 23.03
N GLY A 51 2.85 8.84 22.45
CA GLY A 51 1.43 9.16 22.22
C GLY A 51 1.18 10.15 21.10
N PHE A 52 2.12 10.34 20.17
CA PHE A 52 1.93 11.20 19.00
C PHE A 52 1.03 10.53 17.95
N LEU A 53 0.99 9.19 17.94
CA LEU A 53 0.23 8.40 16.99
C LEU A 53 -0.75 7.46 17.71
N HIS A 54 -2.03 7.61 17.42
CA HIS A 54 -3.10 6.72 17.84
C HIS A 54 -3.80 6.08 16.64
N THR A 55 -3.98 6.88 15.59
CA THR A 55 -4.60 6.52 14.30
C THR A 55 -3.67 6.90 13.15
N TYR A 56 -3.91 6.36 11.96
CA TYR A 56 -3.14 6.74 10.78
C TYR A 56 -3.30 8.22 10.42
N ALA A 57 -4.47 8.83 10.72
CA ALA A 57 -4.71 10.24 10.48
C ALA A 57 -3.76 11.15 11.28
N ASP A 58 -3.28 10.72 12.44
CA ASP A 58 -2.36 11.51 13.27
C ASP A 58 -1.01 11.76 12.56
N LEU A 59 -0.62 10.91 11.59
CA LEU A 59 0.57 11.13 10.77
C LEU A 59 0.49 12.44 9.97
N PHE A 60 -0.71 12.88 9.61
CA PHE A 60 -0.93 14.13 8.89
C PHE A 60 -1.03 15.36 9.81
N HIS A 61 -0.84 15.17 11.12
CA HIS A 61 -0.92 16.20 12.17
C HIS A 61 0.30 16.19 13.10
N LEU A 62 1.45 15.72 12.60
CA LEU A 62 2.71 15.70 13.36
C LEU A 62 3.23 17.11 13.69
N ASP A 63 2.74 18.13 12.99
CA ASP A 63 2.99 19.55 13.28
C ASP A 63 2.62 19.93 14.73
N ARG A 64 1.60 19.30 15.31
CA ARG A 64 1.19 19.47 16.72
C ARG A 64 2.28 19.05 17.72
N HIS A 65 3.21 18.21 17.30
CA HIS A 65 4.29 17.66 18.11
C HIS A 65 5.68 18.10 17.66
N ARG A 66 5.75 19.13 16.79
CA ARG A 66 6.98 19.60 16.16
C ARG A 66 8.14 19.77 17.14
N ASP A 67 7.93 20.54 18.21
CA ASP A 67 9.01 20.86 19.17
C ASP A 67 9.51 19.60 19.89
N ALA A 68 8.61 18.70 20.25
CA ALA A 68 8.96 17.43 20.88
C ALA A 68 9.73 16.52 19.91
N ILE A 69 9.28 16.41 18.66
CA ILE A 69 9.96 15.61 17.63
C ILE A 69 11.36 16.14 17.34
N MET A 70 11.54 17.46 17.24
CA MET A 70 12.84 18.07 16.97
C MET A 70 13.86 17.88 18.12
N GLN A 71 13.40 17.62 19.35
CA GLN A 71 14.24 17.30 20.49
C GLN A 71 14.58 15.82 20.61
N MET A 72 13.94 14.95 19.81
CA MET A 72 14.23 13.53 19.83
C MET A 72 15.59 13.21 19.22
N ASP A 73 16.28 12.22 19.78
CA ASP A 73 17.54 11.74 19.25
C ASP A 73 17.37 11.22 17.80
N GLY A 74 18.20 11.76 16.89
CA GLY A 74 18.13 11.50 15.45
C GLY A 74 17.22 12.45 14.65
N PHE A 75 16.50 13.39 15.32
CA PHE A 75 15.77 14.46 14.68
C PHE A 75 16.42 15.80 14.92
N GLY A 76 16.38 16.64 13.90
CA GLY A 76 16.75 18.05 13.95
C GLY A 76 15.88 18.80 12.95
N GLU A 77 16.04 20.09 12.84
CA GLU A 77 15.26 20.97 11.95
C GLU A 77 15.11 20.39 10.53
N LYS A 78 16.23 20.00 9.91
CA LYS A 78 16.23 19.47 8.55
C LYS A 78 15.49 18.15 8.41
N SER A 79 15.64 17.24 9.37
CA SER A 79 14.97 15.94 9.36
C SER A 79 13.46 16.12 9.53
N TYR A 80 13.05 17.04 10.40
CA TYR A 80 11.65 17.37 10.59
C TYR A 80 11.04 17.99 9.33
N GLN A 81 11.70 18.96 8.70
CA GLN A 81 11.23 19.59 7.45
C GLN A 81 11.08 18.55 6.32
N ASN A 82 12.00 17.61 6.20
CA ASN A 82 11.90 16.52 5.21
C ASN A 82 10.71 15.61 5.51
N LEU A 83 10.47 15.27 6.77
CA LEU A 83 9.32 14.48 7.19
C LEU A 83 8.00 15.22 6.87
N GLU A 84 7.90 16.49 7.24
CA GLU A 84 6.74 17.34 6.98
C GLU A 84 6.44 17.42 5.48
N ALA A 85 7.46 17.67 4.65
CA ALA A 85 7.32 17.68 3.20
C ALA A 85 6.87 16.33 2.63
N SER A 86 7.35 15.22 3.21
CA SER A 86 6.95 13.87 2.80
C SER A 86 5.51 13.54 3.19
N VAL A 87 5.08 13.95 4.39
CA VAL A 87 3.69 13.83 4.85
C VAL A 87 2.76 14.65 3.97
N GLU A 88 3.12 15.89 3.64
CA GLU A 88 2.30 16.74 2.79
C GLU A 88 2.16 16.17 1.37
N LYS A 89 3.25 15.61 0.82
CA LYS A 89 3.21 14.89 -0.46
C LYS A 89 2.27 13.67 -0.41
N ALA A 90 2.22 12.96 0.72
CA ALA A 90 1.39 11.77 0.89
C ALA A 90 -0.11 12.09 0.94
N ARG A 91 -0.51 13.35 1.13
CA ARG A 91 -1.91 13.78 0.99
C ARG A 91 -2.44 13.54 -0.41
N HIS A 92 -1.60 13.59 -1.43
CA HIS A 92 -1.95 13.27 -2.82
C HIS A 92 -1.65 11.78 -3.09
N THR A 93 -2.69 10.98 -3.20
CA THR A 93 -2.57 9.52 -3.36
C THR A 93 -3.72 8.97 -4.21
N ASN A 94 -3.66 7.71 -4.60
CA ASN A 94 -4.76 7.03 -5.26
C ASN A 94 -5.46 6.04 -4.33
N LEU A 95 -6.70 5.66 -4.70
CA LEU A 95 -7.53 4.79 -3.87
C LEU A 95 -6.88 3.42 -3.61
N ALA A 96 -6.19 2.84 -4.59
CA ALA A 96 -5.56 1.53 -4.43
C ALA A 96 -4.43 1.55 -3.38
N ARG A 97 -3.62 2.61 -3.34
CA ARG A 97 -2.58 2.80 -2.33
C ARG A 97 -3.20 3.02 -0.95
N LEU A 98 -4.27 3.80 -0.87
CA LEU A 98 -4.99 4.03 0.37
C LEU A 98 -5.57 2.73 0.93
N ILE A 99 -6.25 1.92 0.10
CA ILE A 99 -6.79 0.61 0.50
C ILE A 99 -5.68 -0.34 0.93
N TYR A 100 -4.57 -0.41 0.18
CA TYR A 100 -3.43 -1.24 0.54
C TYR A 100 -2.80 -0.81 1.89
N SER A 101 -2.71 0.50 2.14
CA SER A 101 -2.12 1.05 3.38
C SER A 101 -2.86 0.65 4.65
N LEU A 102 -4.15 0.28 4.55
CA LEU A 102 -4.94 -0.20 5.68
C LEU A 102 -4.51 -1.59 6.19
N GLY A 103 -3.71 -2.32 5.43
CA GLY A 103 -3.19 -3.62 5.84
C GLY A 103 -4.24 -4.72 5.91
N ILE A 104 -5.19 -4.73 4.98
CA ILE A 104 -6.21 -5.79 4.87
C ILE A 104 -5.51 -7.14 4.65
N PRO A 105 -5.79 -8.17 5.46
CA PRO A 105 -5.14 -9.46 5.30
C PRO A 105 -5.25 -10.01 3.87
N ASN A 106 -4.18 -10.59 3.35
CA ASN A 106 -4.09 -11.18 2.01
C ASN A 106 -4.29 -10.20 0.83
N ILE A 107 -4.44 -8.90 1.08
CA ILE A 107 -4.58 -7.89 0.04
C ILE A 107 -3.26 -7.13 -0.11
N GLY A 108 -2.53 -7.47 -1.17
CA GLY A 108 -1.38 -6.71 -1.64
C GLY A 108 -1.80 -5.55 -2.54
N ILE A 109 -0.85 -4.68 -2.90
CA ILE A 109 -1.09 -3.52 -3.78
C ILE A 109 -1.68 -3.92 -5.14
N ALA A 110 -1.30 -5.08 -5.70
CA ALA A 110 -1.86 -5.59 -6.95
C ALA A 110 -3.34 -5.90 -6.82
N ASN A 111 -3.76 -6.58 -5.73
CA ASN A 111 -5.16 -6.90 -5.48
C ASN A 111 -5.99 -5.64 -5.20
N ALA A 112 -5.43 -4.68 -4.46
CA ALA A 112 -6.08 -3.40 -4.21
C ALA A 112 -6.34 -2.64 -5.53
N ARG A 113 -5.35 -2.60 -6.44
CA ARG A 113 -5.52 -2.00 -7.79
C ARG A 113 -6.60 -2.70 -8.61
N MET A 114 -6.65 -4.03 -8.57
CA MET A 114 -7.66 -4.81 -9.32
C MET A 114 -9.07 -4.49 -8.82
N ILE A 115 -9.28 -4.49 -7.51
CA ILE A 115 -10.56 -4.17 -6.89
C ILE A 115 -10.96 -2.72 -7.23
N CYS A 116 -10.08 -1.74 -7.01
CA CYS A 116 -10.36 -0.34 -7.31
C CYS A 116 -10.70 -0.12 -8.78
N ARG A 117 -10.01 -0.79 -9.69
CA ARG A 117 -10.24 -0.68 -11.13
C ARG A 117 -11.61 -1.25 -11.53
N GLU A 118 -11.99 -2.42 -11.02
CA GLU A 118 -13.29 -3.06 -11.32
C GLU A 118 -14.44 -2.13 -10.95
N TYR A 119 -14.35 -1.49 -9.81
CA TYR A 119 -15.35 -0.53 -9.35
C TYR A 119 -15.11 0.90 -9.83
N LYS A 120 -14.16 1.13 -10.77
CA LYS A 120 -13.82 2.45 -11.33
C LYS A 120 -13.56 3.51 -10.24
N ASN A 121 -12.91 3.11 -9.15
CA ASN A 121 -12.67 3.92 -7.94
C ASN A 121 -13.94 4.42 -7.23
N ASP A 122 -15.09 3.81 -7.48
CA ASP A 122 -16.33 4.08 -6.76
C ASP A 122 -16.26 3.36 -5.39
N LEU A 123 -15.83 4.10 -4.37
CA LEU A 123 -15.61 3.57 -3.04
C LEU A 123 -16.89 2.99 -2.43
N ASP A 124 -18.03 3.67 -2.61
CA ASP A 124 -19.31 3.24 -2.03
C ASP A 124 -19.75 1.89 -2.60
N LYS A 125 -19.64 1.72 -3.93
CA LYS A 125 -19.92 0.43 -4.58
C LYS A 125 -18.97 -0.65 -4.13
N MET A 126 -17.68 -0.32 -4.05
CA MET A 126 -16.64 -1.26 -3.63
C MET A 126 -16.88 -1.78 -2.19
N LEU A 127 -17.23 -0.87 -1.27
CA LEU A 127 -17.52 -1.24 0.12
C LEU A 127 -18.86 -1.96 0.32
N ALA A 128 -19.81 -1.77 -0.60
CA ALA A 128 -21.09 -2.45 -0.60
C ALA A 128 -21.08 -3.81 -1.33
N ALA A 129 -20.00 -4.15 -2.02
CA ALA A 129 -19.90 -5.35 -2.83
C ALA A 129 -19.93 -6.62 -1.96
N PRO A 130 -20.76 -7.63 -2.31
CA PRO A 130 -20.77 -8.92 -1.61
C PRO A 130 -19.51 -9.72 -1.94
N ALA A 131 -19.12 -10.61 -1.02
CA ALA A 131 -17.91 -11.43 -1.18
C ALA A 131 -17.95 -12.31 -2.44
N GLU A 132 -19.12 -12.78 -2.86
CA GLU A 132 -19.31 -13.60 -4.05
C GLU A 132 -18.99 -12.82 -5.34
N GLU A 133 -19.37 -11.53 -5.39
CA GLU A 133 -19.07 -10.66 -6.53
C GLU A 133 -17.57 -10.38 -6.63
N LEU A 134 -16.95 -10.02 -5.51
CA LEU A 134 -15.49 -9.81 -5.43
C LEU A 134 -14.73 -11.10 -5.79
N ALA A 135 -15.18 -12.28 -5.33
CA ALA A 135 -14.52 -13.56 -5.60
C ALA A 135 -14.62 -14.01 -7.06
N ALA A 136 -15.59 -13.48 -7.82
CA ALA A 136 -15.75 -13.76 -9.25
C ALA A 136 -14.76 -12.97 -10.12
N MET A 137 -14.09 -11.96 -9.56
CA MET A 137 -13.08 -11.17 -10.26
C MET A 137 -11.83 -12.00 -10.54
N ASP A 138 -11.23 -11.84 -11.72
CA ASP A 138 -9.98 -12.52 -12.06
C ASP A 138 -8.85 -12.06 -11.11
N GLY A 139 -8.21 -13.02 -10.46
CA GLY A 139 -7.15 -12.77 -9.47
C GLY A 139 -7.60 -12.40 -8.05
N VAL A 140 -8.91 -12.31 -7.79
CA VAL A 140 -9.49 -12.10 -6.46
C VAL A 140 -10.25 -13.37 -6.07
N GLY A 141 -9.59 -14.29 -5.38
CA GLY A 141 -10.25 -15.52 -4.91
C GLY A 141 -11.09 -15.30 -3.65
N PRO A 142 -11.85 -16.35 -3.20
CA PRO A 142 -12.73 -16.27 -2.03
C PRO A 142 -12.04 -15.81 -0.75
N VAL A 143 -10.74 -16.13 -0.57
CA VAL A 143 -9.96 -15.72 0.61
C VAL A 143 -9.74 -14.21 0.63
N ILE A 144 -9.42 -13.61 -0.51
CA ILE A 144 -9.19 -12.16 -0.64
C ILE A 144 -10.52 -11.42 -0.51
N ALA A 145 -11.56 -11.92 -1.19
CA ALA A 145 -12.90 -11.34 -1.13
C ALA A 145 -13.46 -11.35 0.30
N GLY A 146 -13.37 -12.50 0.99
CA GLY A 146 -13.78 -12.61 2.39
C GLY A 146 -12.99 -11.65 3.30
N ALA A 147 -11.67 -11.60 3.16
CA ALA A 147 -10.84 -10.70 3.97
C ALA A 147 -11.19 -9.22 3.76
N PHE A 148 -11.53 -8.81 2.53
CA PHE A 148 -11.97 -7.45 2.23
C PHE A 148 -13.30 -7.13 2.92
N VAL A 149 -14.30 -7.97 2.75
CA VAL A 149 -15.65 -7.77 3.33
C VAL A 149 -15.57 -7.80 4.85
N ASP A 150 -14.89 -8.79 5.45
CA ASP A 150 -14.73 -8.91 6.90
C ASP A 150 -13.99 -7.72 7.52
N PHE A 151 -13.02 -7.17 6.81
CA PHE A 151 -12.29 -5.99 7.26
C PHE A 151 -13.21 -4.78 7.37
N PHE A 152 -13.99 -4.50 6.34
CA PHE A 152 -14.92 -3.37 6.32
C PHE A 152 -16.25 -3.64 7.02
N ALA A 153 -16.56 -4.87 7.41
CA ALA A 153 -17.64 -5.16 8.34
C ALA A 153 -17.36 -4.61 9.76
N GLN A 154 -16.09 -4.38 10.09
CA GLN A 154 -15.71 -3.82 11.40
C GLN A 154 -15.80 -2.29 11.36
N GLU A 155 -16.65 -1.71 12.22
CA GLU A 155 -16.90 -0.26 12.30
C GLU A 155 -15.62 0.57 12.50
N LYS A 156 -14.69 0.07 13.33
CA LYS A 156 -13.39 0.73 13.56
C LYS A 156 -12.59 0.95 12.27
N ASN A 157 -12.66 0.01 11.31
CA ASN A 157 -11.92 0.10 10.06
C ASN A 157 -12.58 1.06 9.07
N LYS A 158 -13.93 1.12 9.08
CA LYS A 158 -14.67 2.15 8.33
C LYS A 158 -14.33 3.54 8.85
N THR A 159 -14.39 3.73 10.17
CA THR A 159 -14.03 5.00 10.80
C THR A 159 -12.58 5.40 10.48
N ALA A 160 -11.64 4.46 10.49
CA ALA A 160 -10.25 4.73 10.11
C ALA A 160 -10.14 5.21 8.66
N LEU A 161 -10.85 4.57 7.73
CA LEU A 161 -10.91 5.00 6.33
C LEU A 161 -11.54 6.39 6.20
N GLU A 162 -12.66 6.65 6.86
CA GLU A 162 -13.34 7.95 6.83
C GLU A 162 -12.46 9.09 7.37
N LEU A 163 -11.68 8.82 8.42
CA LEU A 163 -10.71 9.79 8.94
C LEU A 163 -9.61 10.07 7.92
N LEU A 164 -9.07 9.03 7.28
CA LEU A 164 -8.04 9.17 6.26
C LEU A 164 -8.54 9.93 5.03
N LEU A 165 -9.78 9.70 4.60
CA LEU A 165 -10.38 10.41 3.46
C LEU A 165 -10.53 11.93 3.69
N LYS A 166 -10.48 12.38 4.94
CA LYS A 166 -10.46 13.82 5.27
C LYS A 166 -9.06 14.42 5.16
N GLU A 167 -8.03 13.58 5.21
CA GLU A 167 -6.63 14.00 5.20
C GLU A 167 -5.99 13.93 3.82
N VAL A 168 -6.59 13.17 2.89
CA VAL A 168 -6.01 12.89 1.57
C VAL A 168 -6.90 13.36 0.44
N GLU A 169 -6.25 13.75 -0.65
CA GLU A 169 -6.87 14.03 -1.94
C GLU A 169 -6.62 12.84 -2.86
N LEU A 170 -7.71 12.17 -3.25
CA LEU A 170 -7.60 11.03 -4.15
C LEU A 170 -7.45 11.50 -5.60
N GLU A 171 -6.37 11.08 -6.24
CA GLU A 171 -6.17 11.28 -7.66
C GLU A 171 -7.28 10.58 -8.45
N GLN A 172 -7.93 11.31 -9.35
CA GLN A 172 -8.91 10.73 -10.26
C GLN A 172 -8.15 9.98 -11.37
N GLU A 173 -8.09 8.67 -11.26
CA GLU A 173 -7.63 7.84 -12.37
C GLU A 173 -8.72 7.81 -13.45
N THR A 174 -8.40 8.26 -14.65
CA THR A 174 -9.29 8.08 -15.80
C THR A 174 -9.17 6.63 -16.28
N PHE A 175 -10.16 5.81 -15.96
CA PHE A 175 -10.28 4.47 -16.54
C PHE A 175 -10.77 4.60 -17.99
N SER A 176 -9.86 4.49 -18.96
CA SER A 176 -10.27 4.34 -20.35
C SER A 176 -10.93 2.96 -20.50
N GLU A 177 -12.11 2.90 -21.11
CA GLU A 177 -12.79 1.64 -21.45
C GLU A 177 -12.06 0.86 -22.55
N GLU A 178 -11.06 1.47 -23.18
CA GLU A 178 -10.21 0.81 -24.15
C GLU A 178 -9.34 -0.24 -23.43
N ALA A 179 -9.26 -1.42 -24.03
CA ALA A 179 -8.38 -2.48 -23.54
C ALA A 179 -6.99 -1.90 -23.32
N LEU A 180 -6.49 -2.00 -22.08
CA LEU A 180 -5.17 -1.46 -21.76
C LEU A 180 -4.13 -2.07 -22.70
N PRO A 181 -3.22 -1.26 -23.27
CA PRO A 181 -2.33 -1.69 -24.36
C PRO A 181 -1.44 -2.88 -24.00
N LEU A 182 -1.22 -3.13 -22.72
CA LEU A 182 -0.40 -4.25 -22.23
C LEU A 182 -1.24 -5.35 -21.54
N SER A 183 -2.57 -5.31 -21.69
CA SER A 183 -3.46 -6.30 -21.07
C SER A 183 -3.12 -7.74 -21.51
N GLY A 184 -3.01 -8.65 -20.54
CA GLY A 184 -2.65 -10.05 -20.76
C GLY A 184 -1.17 -10.30 -21.05
N GLN A 185 -0.32 -9.28 -21.07
CA GLN A 185 1.11 -9.38 -21.35
C GLN A 185 1.93 -9.48 -20.06
N SER A 186 2.92 -10.39 -20.06
CA SER A 186 3.84 -10.57 -18.93
C SER A 186 5.24 -10.08 -19.27
N PHE A 187 5.84 -9.33 -18.34
CA PHE A 187 7.14 -8.70 -18.45
C PHE A 187 8.06 -9.15 -17.32
N VAL A 188 9.35 -9.19 -17.59
CA VAL A 188 10.39 -9.34 -16.56
C VAL A 188 11.33 -8.14 -16.67
N ILE A 189 11.67 -7.53 -15.53
CA ILE A 189 12.57 -6.38 -15.45
C ILE A 189 13.85 -6.85 -14.76
N THR A 190 15.00 -6.72 -15.44
CA THR A 190 16.32 -7.08 -14.91
C THR A 190 17.32 -5.95 -15.16
N GLY A 191 18.45 -5.97 -14.45
CA GLY A 191 19.47 -4.95 -14.60
C GLY A 191 19.10 -3.56 -14.06
N SER A 192 19.88 -2.55 -14.40
CA SER A 192 19.64 -1.13 -14.14
C SER A 192 18.72 -0.54 -15.22
N LEU A 193 18.03 0.56 -14.92
CA LEU A 193 17.14 1.25 -15.86
C LEU A 193 17.70 2.66 -16.14
N ASN A 194 17.72 3.09 -17.42
CA ASN A 194 18.24 4.40 -17.81
C ASN A 194 17.15 5.48 -17.89
N HIS A 195 15.90 5.07 -18.13
CA HIS A 195 14.78 5.98 -18.37
C HIS A 195 13.75 6.01 -17.24
N PHE A 196 13.97 5.22 -16.20
CA PHE A 196 13.12 5.16 -15.01
C PHE A 196 13.98 5.27 -13.76
N GLU A 197 13.49 5.94 -12.76
CA GLU A 197 14.18 6.15 -11.49
C GLU A 197 14.58 4.82 -10.82
N ASN A 198 13.72 3.82 -10.94
CA ASN A 198 13.97 2.48 -10.40
C ASN A 198 13.01 1.45 -11.06
N ARG A 199 13.23 0.16 -10.73
CA ARG A 199 12.42 -0.95 -11.25
C ARG A 199 10.96 -0.86 -10.81
N SER A 200 10.67 -0.33 -9.61
CA SER A 200 9.31 -0.18 -9.10
C SER A 200 8.51 0.83 -9.92
N ALA A 201 9.11 1.97 -10.29
CA ALA A 201 8.46 2.96 -11.13
C ALA A 201 8.10 2.42 -12.52
N LEU A 202 8.98 1.61 -13.14
CA LEU A 202 8.67 0.95 -14.40
C LEU A 202 7.59 -0.13 -14.23
N LYS A 203 7.67 -0.92 -13.15
CA LYS A 203 6.67 -1.94 -12.81
C LYS A 203 5.28 -1.30 -12.67
N GLU A 204 5.16 -0.22 -11.90
CA GLU A 204 3.91 0.52 -11.73
C GLU A 204 3.34 0.99 -13.07
N LYS A 205 4.19 1.50 -13.94
CA LYS A 205 3.76 1.96 -15.27
C LYS A 205 3.26 0.82 -16.16
N ILE A 206 3.95 -0.33 -16.16
CA ILE A 206 3.51 -1.53 -16.90
C ILE A 206 2.18 -2.04 -16.35
N GLU A 207 2.03 -2.11 -15.03
CA GLU A 207 0.82 -2.59 -14.37
C GLU A 207 -0.35 -1.61 -14.57
N ALA A 208 -0.11 -0.31 -14.58
CA ALA A 208 -1.10 0.72 -14.92
C ALA A 208 -1.61 0.58 -16.36
N LEU A 209 -0.77 0.08 -17.28
CA LEU A 209 -1.14 -0.21 -18.67
C LEU A 209 -1.73 -1.63 -18.87
N GLY A 210 -1.99 -2.36 -17.78
CA GLY A 210 -2.61 -3.70 -17.78
C GLY A 210 -1.64 -4.86 -17.95
N GLY A 211 -0.33 -4.60 -18.00
CA GLY A 211 0.70 -5.63 -18.04
C GLY A 211 0.96 -6.26 -16.67
N LYS A 212 1.58 -7.44 -16.66
CA LYS A 212 2.00 -8.13 -15.44
C LYS A 212 3.51 -8.20 -15.38
N VAL A 213 4.12 -7.81 -14.25
CA VAL A 213 5.57 -7.95 -14.05
C VAL A 213 5.84 -9.15 -13.14
N THR A 214 6.68 -10.08 -13.61
CA THR A 214 7.09 -11.30 -12.89
C THR A 214 8.57 -11.27 -12.56
N GLY A 215 8.96 -12.01 -11.50
CA GLY A 215 10.36 -12.08 -11.06
C GLY A 215 11.25 -13.00 -11.89
N SER A 216 10.67 -13.88 -12.73
CA SER A 216 11.41 -14.85 -13.55
C SER A 216 10.79 -14.97 -14.93
N VAL A 217 11.61 -15.29 -15.92
CA VAL A 217 11.18 -15.55 -17.29
C VAL A 217 10.45 -16.88 -17.33
N THR A 218 9.27 -16.90 -17.93
CA THR A 218 8.43 -18.09 -18.14
C THR A 218 7.99 -18.14 -19.61
N GLY A 219 7.40 -19.25 -20.04
CA GLY A 219 6.83 -19.38 -21.40
C GLY A 219 5.71 -18.35 -21.72
N LYS A 220 5.20 -17.62 -20.72
CA LYS A 220 4.21 -16.54 -20.87
C LYS A 220 4.85 -15.14 -20.88
N THR A 221 6.15 -15.03 -20.69
CA THR A 221 6.87 -13.74 -20.69
C THR A 221 7.02 -13.26 -22.13
N ILE A 222 6.44 -12.10 -22.43
CA ILE A 222 6.51 -11.50 -23.77
C ILE A 222 7.78 -10.69 -23.96
N CYS A 223 8.23 -10.00 -22.90
CA CYS A 223 9.38 -9.13 -22.98
C CYS A 223 10.23 -9.20 -21.70
N LEU A 224 11.54 -9.32 -21.89
CA LEU A 224 12.56 -9.12 -20.86
C LEU A 224 13.14 -7.72 -21.05
N ILE A 225 12.92 -6.84 -20.07
CA ILE A 225 13.42 -5.47 -20.09
C ILE A 225 14.79 -5.46 -19.40
N ASN A 226 15.84 -5.19 -20.19
CA ASN A 226 17.20 -5.08 -19.71
C ASN A 226 17.92 -3.96 -20.49
N ASN A 227 18.67 -3.11 -19.78
CA ASN A 227 19.47 -2.06 -20.41
C ASN A 227 20.84 -2.55 -20.93
N ASP A 228 21.28 -3.71 -20.49
CA ASP A 228 22.58 -4.27 -20.84
C ASP A 228 22.40 -5.49 -21.73
N SER A 229 22.69 -5.32 -23.01
CA SER A 229 22.63 -6.40 -24.02
C SER A 229 23.72 -7.48 -23.83
N THR A 230 24.68 -7.26 -22.92
CA THR A 230 25.80 -8.17 -22.64
C THR A 230 25.61 -8.96 -21.33
N SER A 231 24.56 -8.68 -20.57
CA SER A 231 24.25 -9.40 -19.34
C SER A 231 23.70 -10.80 -19.63
N ASN A 232 24.48 -11.81 -19.36
CA ASN A 232 24.04 -13.21 -19.31
C ASN A 232 23.27 -13.45 -18.02
N SER A 233 21.96 -13.27 -18.05
CA SER A 233 21.03 -13.62 -16.95
C SER A 233 20.19 -14.79 -17.36
#